data_e55f040035b7cb8aee7ed36e9f242af2
#
_entry.id   e55f040035b7cb8aee7ed36e9f242af2
#
_cell.length_a   1.000
_cell.length_b   1.000
_cell.length_c   1.000
_cell.angle_alpha   90.00
_cell.angle_beta   90.00
_cell.angle_gamma   90.00
#
_symmetry.space_group_name_H-M   'P 1'
#
loop_
_entity.id
_entity.type
_entity.pdbx_description
1 polymer ?
#
loop_
_entity_poly.entity_id
_entity_poly.type
_entity_poly.pdbx_seq_one_letter_code
_entity_poly.pdbx_strand_id
1 'polypeptide(L)' 'MKEYEIVLKFSNACGGDAHAQTTFDEALLADPDDYVRGKHRREFEKFTKEVLPSGQILYRFDNGSVCYVYELTEL' A
#
# COMPACT_ATOMS: atom_id res chain seq x y z
N MET A 1 1.24 -17.50 9.70
CA MET A 1 1.40 -16.06 9.45
C MET A 1 2.82 -15.77 9.04
N LYS A 2 2.98 -14.76 8.21
CA LYS A 2 4.29 -14.32 7.75
C LYS A 2 4.52 -12.88 8.15
N GLU A 3 5.77 -12.54 8.37
CA GLU A 3 6.14 -11.17 8.71
C GLU A 3 6.43 -10.40 7.44
N TYR A 4 5.86 -9.19 7.35
CA TYR A 4 6.03 -8.32 6.20
C TYR A 4 6.56 -6.97 6.63
N GLU A 5 7.44 -6.42 5.81
CA GLU A 5 7.81 -5.02 5.87
C GLU A 5 6.89 -4.27 4.92
N ILE A 6 6.29 -3.21 5.42
CA ILE A 6 5.28 -2.45 4.67
C ILE A 6 5.78 -1.02 4.49
N VAL A 7 5.85 -0.59 3.24
CA VAL A 7 6.19 0.79 2.91
C VAL A 7 4.96 1.42 2.28
N LEU A 8 4.46 2.48 2.90
CA LEU A 8 3.36 3.24 2.34
C LEU A 8 3.91 4.53 1.75
N LYS A 9 3.65 4.75 0.48
CA LYS A 9 3.93 5.99 -0.20
C LYS A 9 2.61 6.69 -0.46
N PHE A 10 2.45 7.83 0.16
CA PHE A 10 1.24 8.63 0.03
C PHE A 10 1.60 9.95 -0.65
N SER A 11 0.80 10.35 -1.63
CA SER A 11 0.97 11.65 -2.25
C SER A 11 -0.39 12.31 -2.47
N ASN A 12 -0.41 13.63 -2.41
CA ASN A 12 -1.59 14.43 -2.65
C ASN A 12 -1.45 15.08 -4.01
N ALA A 13 -2.21 14.59 -4.97
CA ALA A 13 -2.12 15.06 -6.35
C ALA A 13 -2.52 16.53 -6.52
N CYS A 14 -3.38 17.01 -5.64
CA CYS A 14 -3.85 18.39 -5.72
C CYS A 14 -2.83 19.41 -5.25
N GLY A 15 -1.88 18.98 -4.41
CA GLY A 15 -0.89 19.88 -3.83
C GLY A 15 0.43 19.93 -4.57
N GLY A 16 0.53 19.24 -5.69
CA GLY A 16 1.80 19.10 -6.40
C GLY A 16 2.73 18.14 -5.68
N ASP A 17 3.99 18.16 -6.05
CA ASP A 17 4.98 17.17 -5.61
C ASP A 17 5.45 17.40 -4.18
N ALA A 18 5.06 18.50 -3.56
CA ALA A 18 5.65 18.91 -2.29
C ALA A 18 5.15 18.10 -1.10
N HIS A 19 4.16 17.24 -1.29
CA HIS A 19 3.47 16.60 -0.16
C HIS A 19 3.50 15.07 -0.21
N ALA A 20 4.48 14.51 -0.89
CA ALA A 20 4.67 13.06 -0.86
C ALA A 20 5.23 12.64 0.49
N GLN A 21 4.64 11.62 1.09
CA GLN A 21 5.09 11.09 2.38
C GLN A 21 5.34 9.59 2.26
N THR A 22 6.36 9.13 2.98
CA THR A 22 6.68 7.70 3.04
C THR A 22 6.68 7.28 4.50
N THR A 23 5.93 6.22 4.80
CA THR A 23 5.92 5.65 6.15
C THR A 23 6.30 4.17 6.07
N PHE A 24 6.86 3.68 7.17
CA PHE A 24 7.33 2.30 7.27
C PHE A 24 6.62 1.60 8.42
N ASP A 25 6.29 0.33 8.23
CA ASP A 25 5.64 -0.48 9.25
C ASP A 25 6.05 -1.92 9.08
N GLU A 26 5.78 -2.74 10.08
CA GLU A 26 5.98 -4.18 10.02
C GLU A 26 4.76 -4.85 10.64
N ALA A 27 4.33 -5.97 10.07
CA ALA A 27 3.17 -6.67 10.59
C ALA A 27 3.27 -8.17 10.28
N LEU A 28 2.68 -8.96 11.18
CA LEU A 28 2.47 -10.38 10.97
C LEU A 28 1.10 -10.54 10.32
N LEU A 29 1.07 -11.12 9.12
CA LEU A 29 -0.16 -11.22 8.34
C LEU A 29 -0.34 -12.64 7.82
N ALA A 30 -1.55 -13.17 7.96
CA ALA A 30 -1.92 -14.41 7.29
C ALA A 30 -2.16 -14.16 5.81
N ASP A 31 -2.73 -12.99 5.49
CA ASP A 31 -3.02 -12.57 4.12
C ASP A 31 -2.64 -11.10 3.99
N PRO A 32 -1.71 -10.75 3.09
CA PRO A 32 -1.32 -9.36 2.91
C PRO A 32 -2.48 -8.41 2.59
N ASP A 33 -3.51 -8.93 1.90
CA ASP A 33 -4.68 -8.12 1.57
C ASP A 33 -5.36 -7.56 2.83
N ASP A 34 -5.29 -8.30 3.94
CA ASP A 34 -5.95 -7.88 5.18
C ASP A 34 -5.40 -6.57 5.72
N TYR A 35 -4.11 -6.32 5.53
CA TYR A 35 -3.50 -5.08 5.97
C TYR A 35 -4.11 -3.88 5.24
N VAL A 36 -4.15 -3.94 3.92
CA VAL A 36 -4.67 -2.85 3.11
C VAL A 36 -6.18 -2.72 3.27
N ARG A 37 -6.89 -3.85 3.33
CA ARG A 37 -8.34 -3.84 3.55
C ARG A 37 -8.70 -3.21 4.89
N GLY A 38 -7.91 -3.46 5.92
CA GLY A 38 -8.15 -2.86 7.24
C GLY A 38 -7.94 -1.35 7.24
N LYS A 39 -7.05 -0.84 6.41
CA LYS A 39 -6.79 0.60 6.31
C LYS A 39 -7.80 1.30 5.41
N HIS A 40 -8.31 0.63 4.39
CA HIS A 40 -9.16 1.21 3.36
C HIS A 40 -10.37 0.34 3.06
N ARG A 41 -11.23 0.15 4.06
CA ARG A 41 -12.36 -0.78 3.96
C ARG A 41 -13.30 -0.50 2.80
N ARG A 42 -13.57 0.77 2.54
CA ARG A 42 -14.52 1.16 1.49
C ARG A 42 -13.88 1.22 0.12
N GLU A 43 -12.58 1.38 0.08
CA GLU A 43 -11.85 1.65 -1.15
C GLU A 43 -11.01 0.48 -1.61
N PHE A 44 -10.95 -0.59 -0.81
CA PHE A 44 -10.07 -1.71 -1.10
C PHE A 44 -10.32 -2.31 -2.48
N GLU A 45 -11.57 -2.40 -2.89
CA GLU A 45 -11.93 -2.95 -4.19
C GLU A 45 -11.39 -2.12 -5.35
N LYS A 46 -11.08 -0.86 -5.11
CA LYS A 46 -10.55 0.04 -6.12
C LYS A 46 -9.03 -0.01 -6.21
N PHE A 47 -8.39 -0.71 -5.30
CA PHE A 47 -6.94 -0.88 -5.35
C PHE A 47 -6.56 -1.87 -6.43
N THR A 48 -5.45 -1.59 -7.11
CA THR A 48 -4.84 -2.51 -8.06
C THR A 48 -3.73 -3.26 -7.36
N LYS A 49 -3.78 -4.59 -7.42
CA LYS A 49 -2.77 -5.46 -6.81
C LYS A 49 -1.83 -5.99 -7.88
N GLU A 50 -0.54 -5.91 -7.61
CA GLU A 50 0.47 -6.48 -8.50
C GLU A 50 1.46 -7.28 -7.67
N VAL A 51 1.77 -8.51 -8.11
CA VAL A 51 2.79 -9.33 -7.45
C VAL A 51 4.00 -9.37 -8.37
N LEU A 52 5.13 -8.90 -7.88
CA LEU A 52 6.36 -8.82 -8.66
C LEU A 52 7.07 -10.18 -8.66
N PRO A 53 7.95 -10.43 -9.64
CA PRO A 53 8.73 -11.67 -9.67
C PRO A 53 9.57 -11.89 -8.41
N SER A 54 9.95 -10.82 -7.73
CA SER A 54 10.69 -10.90 -6.46
C SER A 54 9.84 -11.37 -5.30
N GLY A 55 8.51 -11.44 -5.46
CA GLY A 55 7.58 -11.76 -4.39
C GLY A 55 7.01 -10.54 -3.68
N GLN A 56 7.50 -9.35 -3.98
CA GLN A 56 6.96 -8.14 -3.41
C GLN A 56 5.56 -7.88 -3.96
N ILE A 57 4.66 -7.40 -3.11
CA ILE A 57 3.27 -7.15 -3.47
C ILE A 57 3.02 -5.65 -3.42
N LEU A 58 2.46 -5.12 -4.49
CA LEU A 58 2.13 -3.70 -4.58
C LEU A 58 0.62 -3.53 -4.62
N TYR A 59 0.13 -2.56 -3.84
CA TYR A 59 -1.27 -2.14 -3.89
C TYR A 59 -1.30 -0.67 -4.22
N ARG A 60 -2.01 -0.30 -5.27
CA ARG A 60 -2.13 1.09 -5.72
C ARG A 60 -3.56 1.56 -5.73
N PHE A 61 -3.75 2.79 -5.30
CA PHE A 61 -5.02 3.47 -5.38
C PHE A 61 -4.79 4.93 -5.73
N ASP A 62 -5.48 5.42 -6.73
CA ASP A 62 -5.40 6.81 -7.16
C ASP A 62 -6.81 7.26 -7.54
N ASN A 63 -7.32 8.27 -6.84
CA ASN A 63 -8.65 8.81 -7.13
C ASN A 63 -8.59 10.21 -7.74
N GLY A 64 -7.40 10.65 -8.17
CA GLY A 64 -7.21 11.98 -8.72
C GLY A 64 -6.84 13.03 -7.69
N SER A 65 -7.20 12.81 -6.43
CA SER A 65 -6.87 13.72 -5.33
C SER A 65 -5.75 13.19 -4.47
N VAL A 66 -5.75 11.88 -4.23
CA VAL A 66 -4.72 11.23 -3.42
C VAL A 66 -4.26 9.96 -4.11
N CYS A 67 -3.03 9.60 -3.87
CA CYS A 67 -2.45 8.36 -4.39
C CYS A 67 -1.81 7.61 -3.23
N TYR A 68 -2.19 6.33 -3.07
CA TYR A 68 -1.59 5.44 -2.09
C TYR A 68 -0.88 4.31 -2.82
N VAL A 69 0.33 4.02 -2.40
CA VAL A 69 1.06 2.84 -2.88
C VAL A 69 1.59 2.10 -1.66
N TYR A 70 1.14 0.88 -1.46
CA TYR A 70 1.63 0.00 -0.42
C TYR A 70 2.57 -1.02 -1.04
N GLU A 71 3.77 -1.13 -0.49
CA GLU A 71 4.76 -2.11 -0.93
C GLU A 71 4.98 -3.07 0.23
N LEU A 72 4.56 -4.31 0.07
CA LEU A 72 4.69 -5.33 1.10
C LEU A 72 5.78 -6.33 0.69
N THR A 73 6.79 -6.47 1.54
CA THR A 73 7.89 -7.39 1.30
C THR A 73 7.92 -8.41 2.44
N GLU A 74 7.89 -9.69 2.10
CA GLU A 74 7.99 -10.75 3.08
C GLU A 74 9.41 -10.79 3.64
N LEU A 75 9.52 -10.83 4.95
CA LEU A 75 10.79 -10.88 5.66
C LEU A 75 11.26 -12.31 5.92
#